data_af89bcf4eb1e6346c70a9bdf4921c925
#
_entry.id   af89bcf4eb1e6346c70a9bdf4921c925
#
_cell.length_a   1.000
_cell.length_b   1.000
_cell.length_c   1.000
_cell.angle_alpha   90.00
_cell.angle_beta   90.00
_cell.angle_gamma   90.00
#
_symmetry.space_group_name_H-M   'P 1'
#
loop_
_entity.id
_entity.type
_entity.pdbx_description
1 polymer ?
#
loop_
_entity_poly.entity_id
_entity_poly.type
_entity_poly.pdbx_seq_one_letter_code
_entity_poly.pdbx_strand_id
1 'polypeptide(L)'
;MEINERIFYLLDKQGKTAKELGLHIGVNPSSISAWKNEGSYPSSKYIIGISEFFNVSIEFLFTGTESTTDLDKDETELIDTYNKLDRRGQHRIHTVIYEELDRMEQPNKKGKNAM
;
A
#
# COMPACT_ATOMS: atom_id res chain seq x y z
N MET A 1 8.07 16.83 -7.35
CA MET A 1 8.71 16.59 -6.05
C MET A 1 9.71 15.45 -6.19
N GLU A 2 10.95 15.70 -5.85
CA GLU A 2 11.98 14.67 -5.92
C GLU A 2 11.84 13.70 -4.75
N ILE A 3 12.53 12.55 -4.85
CA ILE A 3 12.41 11.55 -3.80
C ILE A 3 12.87 12.09 -2.45
N ASN A 4 13.93 12.88 -2.41
CA ASN A 4 14.41 13.44 -1.15
C ASN A 4 13.37 14.37 -0.53
N GLU A 5 12.70 15.17 -1.34
CA GLU A 5 11.63 16.02 -0.84
C GLU A 5 10.44 15.20 -0.35
N ARG A 6 10.13 14.13 -1.05
CA ARG A 6 9.00 13.28 -0.66
C ARG A 6 9.24 12.59 0.65
N ILE A 7 10.50 12.23 0.93
CA ILE A 7 10.84 11.62 2.22
C ILE A 7 10.49 12.56 3.37
N PHE A 8 10.84 13.84 3.24
CA PHE A 8 10.53 14.79 4.30
C PHE A 8 9.05 15.13 4.37
N TYR A 9 8.37 15.11 3.23
CA TYR A 9 6.92 15.24 3.22
C TYR A 9 6.29 14.10 4.02
N LEU A 10 6.77 12.86 3.83
CA LEU A 10 6.24 11.70 4.53
C LEU A 10 6.56 11.73 6.02
N LEU A 11 7.76 12.19 6.39
CA LEU A 11 8.10 12.33 7.79
C LEU A 11 7.11 13.27 8.48
N ASP A 12 6.84 14.39 7.85
CA ASP A 12 5.92 15.37 8.40
C ASP A 12 4.49 14.81 8.46
N LYS A 13 4.05 14.20 7.36
CA LYS A 13 2.70 13.70 7.28
C LYS A 13 2.43 12.57 8.27
N GLN A 14 3.41 11.72 8.51
CA GLN A 14 3.24 10.58 9.41
C GLN A 14 3.71 10.88 10.83
N GLY A 15 4.16 12.10 11.11
CA GLY A 15 4.60 12.47 12.43
C GLY A 15 5.85 11.73 12.88
N LYS A 16 6.74 11.43 11.94
CA LYS A 16 7.98 10.71 12.22
C LYS A 16 9.17 11.64 12.06
N THR A 17 10.30 11.25 12.64
CA THR A 17 11.50 12.10 12.63
C THR A 17 12.61 11.47 11.79
N ALA A 18 13.54 12.32 11.36
CA ALA A 18 14.71 11.86 10.65
C ALA A 18 15.54 10.90 11.51
N LYS A 19 15.56 11.12 12.82
CA LYS A 19 16.29 10.24 13.72
C LYS A 19 15.67 8.84 13.71
N GLU A 20 14.34 8.75 13.73
CA GLU A 20 13.68 7.46 13.67
C GLU A 20 13.96 6.76 12.35
N LEU A 21 13.91 7.50 11.26
CA LEU A 21 14.22 6.92 9.96
C LEU A 21 15.67 6.42 9.94
N GLY A 22 16.59 7.24 10.45
CA GLY A 22 18.00 6.86 10.49
C GLY A 22 18.26 5.59 11.27
N LEU A 23 17.55 5.41 12.38
CA LEU A 23 17.67 4.19 13.16
C LEU A 23 17.17 2.98 12.39
N HIS A 24 16.13 3.17 11.62
CA HIS A 24 15.55 2.06 10.86
C HIS A 24 16.45 1.62 9.70
N ILE A 25 17.05 2.56 8.99
CA ILE A 25 17.85 2.24 7.80
C ILE A 25 19.35 2.24 8.04
N GLY A 26 19.77 2.57 9.25
CA GLY A 26 21.21 2.56 9.57
C GLY A 26 21.99 3.74 9.01
N VAL A 27 21.36 4.89 8.94
CA VAL A 27 21.99 6.11 8.41
C VAL A 27 21.95 7.17 9.50
N ASN A 28 23.05 7.90 9.69
CA ASN A 28 23.03 8.91 10.73
C ASN A 28 22.20 10.12 10.31
N PRO A 29 21.68 10.86 11.30
CA PRO A 29 20.77 11.97 10.98
C PRO A 29 21.38 13.08 10.15
N SER A 30 22.69 13.27 10.23
CA SER A 30 23.33 14.33 9.45
C SER A 30 23.28 14.01 7.95
N SER A 31 23.42 12.74 7.60
CA SER A 31 23.29 12.34 6.20
C SER A 31 21.86 12.55 5.71
N ILE A 32 20.87 12.24 6.55
CA ILE A 32 19.49 12.45 6.18
C ILE A 32 19.21 13.94 6.03
N SER A 33 19.75 14.77 6.92
CA SER A 33 19.60 16.22 6.81
C SER A 33 20.17 16.76 5.50
N ALA A 34 21.24 16.15 5.01
CA ALA A 34 21.82 16.58 3.74
C ALA A 34 20.87 16.35 2.58
N TRP A 35 20.02 15.32 2.65
CA TRP A 35 19.03 15.10 1.62
C TRP A 35 18.05 16.29 1.51
N LYS A 36 17.77 16.94 2.64
CA LYS A 36 16.89 18.07 2.66
C LYS A 36 17.61 19.37 2.33
N ASN A 37 18.73 19.61 2.99
CA ASN A 37 19.39 20.91 2.95
C ASN A 37 20.32 21.09 1.77
N GLU A 38 20.87 19.99 1.28
CA GLU A 38 21.88 20.04 0.22
C GLU A 38 21.40 19.41 -1.08
N GLY A 39 20.17 18.90 -1.11
CA GLY A 39 19.64 18.28 -2.30
C GLY A 39 20.26 16.96 -2.66
N SER A 40 20.91 16.30 -1.71
CA SER A 40 21.48 14.98 -1.94
C SER A 40 20.38 13.94 -2.00
N TYR A 41 20.69 12.79 -2.57
CA TYR A 41 19.74 11.71 -2.68
C TYR A 41 20.19 10.52 -1.84
N PRO A 42 19.26 9.75 -1.29
CA PRO A 42 19.64 8.54 -0.57
C PRO A 42 20.24 7.52 -1.53
N SER A 43 21.19 6.77 -1.04
CA SER A 43 21.78 5.69 -1.83
C SER A 43 20.71 4.63 -2.09
N SER A 44 20.80 3.99 -3.25
CA SER A 44 19.82 2.99 -3.65
C SER A 44 19.70 1.85 -2.64
N LYS A 45 20.77 1.57 -1.90
CA LYS A 45 20.74 0.47 -0.93
C LYS A 45 19.81 0.74 0.24
N TYR A 46 19.37 1.98 0.43
CA TYR A 46 18.46 2.32 1.51
C TYR A 46 17.01 2.41 1.07
N ILE A 47 16.76 2.32 -0.22
CA ILE A 47 15.41 2.58 -0.76
C ILE A 47 14.37 1.61 -0.21
N ILE A 48 14.72 0.33 -0.13
CA ILE A 48 13.78 -0.67 0.38
C ILE A 48 13.44 -0.37 1.84
N GLY A 49 14.46 -0.07 2.65
CA GLY A 49 14.23 0.26 4.05
C GLY A 49 13.38 1.51 4.23
N ILE A 50 13.58 2.50 3.37
CA ILE A 50 12.79 3.73 3.43
C ILE A 50 11.33 3.43 3.10
N SER A 51 11.08 2.63 2.07
CA SER A 51 9.71 2.28 1.70
C SER A 51 9.03 1.50 2.82
N GLU A 52 9.75 0.60 3.48
CA GLU A 52 9.20 -0.15 4.59
C GLU A 52 8.92 0.74 5.79
N PHE A 53 9.80 1.67 6.06
CA PHE A 53 9.62 2.59 7.20
C PHE A 53 8.34 3.41 7.06
N PHE A 54 8.05 3.87 5.84
CA PHE A 54 6.87 4.68 5.59
C PHE A 54 5.66 3.84 5.19
N ASN A 55 5.86 2.56 4.94
CA ASN A 55 4.81 1.66 4.46
C ASN A 55 4.21 2.16 3.15
N VAL A 56 5.07 2.54 2.23
CA VAL A 56 4.66 2.97 0.89
C VAL A 56 5.47 2.17 -0.13
N SER A 57 5.01 2.13 -1.36
CA SER A 57 5.73 1.42 -2.40
C SER A 57 6.97 2.19 -2.82
N ILE A 58 7.93 1.47 -3.39
CA ILE A 58 9.13 2.10 -3.94
C ILE A 58 8.72 3.06 -5.05
N GLU A 59 7.75 2.66 -5.86
CA GLU A 59 7.27 3.53 -6.93
C GLU A 59 6.71 4.83 -6.37
N PHE A 60 5.98 4.78 -5.27
CA PHE A 60 5.44 5.99 -4.67
C PHE A 60 6.56 6.93 -4.25
N LEU A 61 7.66 6.38 -3.72
CA LEU A 61 8.79 7.22 -3.32
C LEU A 61 9.33 8.02 -4.49
N PHE A 62 9.38 7.42 -5.66
CA PHE A 62 9.96 8.09 -6.83
C PHE A 62 8.95 8.92 -7.62
N THR A 63 7.70 8.49 -7.69
CA THR A 63 6.73 9.14 -8.57
C THR A 63 5.60 9.85 -7.84
N GLY A 64 5.37 9.50 -6.58
CA GLY A 64 4.25 10.05 -5.84
C GLY A 64 2.92 9.39 -6.16
N THR A 65 2.93 8.30 -6.91
CA THR A 65 1.70 7.59 -7.23
C THR A 65 1.82 6.12 -6.85
N GLU A 66 0.72 5.59 -6.33
CA GLU A 66 0.66 4.16 -6.03
C GLU A 66 0.18 3.47 -7.28
N SER A 67 0.97 2.55 -7.77
CA SER A 67 0.67 1.93 -9.04
C SER A 67 -0.04 0.60 -8.91
N THR A 68 0.01 0.00 -7.76
CA THR A 68 -0.46 -1.36 -7.67
C THR A 68 -1.92 -1.49 -7.44
N THR A 69 -2.60 -0.40 -7.21
CA THR A 69 -4.00 -0.49 -6.94
C THR A 69 -4.74 0.36 -7.90
N ASP A 70 -5.14 -0.27 -8.96
CA ASP A 70 -6.15 0.33 -9.78
C ASP A 70 -7.49 -0.11 -9.23
N LEU A 71 -7.57 -0.27 -7.93
CA LEU A 71 -8.83 -0.61 -7.30
C LEU A 71 -9.76 0.59 -7.38
N ASP A 72 -10.96 0.36 -7.81
CA ASP A 72 -11.93 1.43 -7.82
C ASP A 72 -12.44 1.65 -6.39
N LYS A 73 -13.32 2.61 -6.24
CA LYS A 73 -13.81 3.00 -4.94
C LYS A 73 -14.56 1.87 -4.24
N ASP A 74 -15.35 1.13 -5.01
CA ASP A 74 -16.14 0.03 -4.45
C ASP A 74 -15.23 -1.10 -3.95
N GLU A 75 -14.19 -1.39 -4.70
CA GLU A 75 -13.25 -2.44 -4.31
C GLU A 75 -12.47 -2.03 -3.06
N THR A 76 -12.06 -0.78 -3.00
CA THR A 76 -11.34 -0.27 -1.84
C THR A 76 -12.23 -0.34 -0.60
N GLU A 77 -13.48 0.06 -0.75
CA GLU A 77 -14.41 0.02 0.36
C GLU A 77 -14.68 -1.41 0.82
N LEU A 78 -14.79 -2.34 -0.12
CA LEU A 78 -15.02 -3.74 0.21
C LEU A 78 -13.86 -4.29 1.04
N ILE A 79 -12.64 -4.03 0.62
CA ILE A 79 -11.47 -4.50 1.34
C ILE A 79 -11.42 -3.89 2.74
N ASP A 80 -11.67 -2.60 2.83
CA ASP A 80 -11.62 -1.89 4.10
C ASP A 80 -12.66 -2.44 5.08
N THR A 81 -13.89 -2.62 4.62
CA THR A 81 -14.95 -3.12 5.48
C THR A 81 -14.74 -4.59 5.83
N TYR A 82 -14.22 -5.37 4.89
CA TYR A 82 -13.90 -6.77 5.15
C TYR A 82 -12.88 -6.87 6.29
N ASN A 83 -11.89 -5.99 6.29
CA ASN A 83 -10.86 -6.02 7.31
C ASN A 83 -11.36 -5.61 8.69
N LYS A 84 -12.51 -4.99 8.76
CA LYS A 84 -13.12 -4.63 10.04
C LYS A 84 -13.91 -5.78 10.65
N LEU A 85 -14.18 -6.82 9.88
CA LEU A 85 -14.93 -7.97 10.39
C LEU A 85 -14.03 -8.90 11.19
N ASP A 86 -14.63 -9.62 12.12
CA ASP A 86 -13.89 -10.67 12.81
C ASP A 86 -13.75 -11.88 11.88
N ARG A 87 -13.04 -12.88 12.34
CA ARG A 87 -12.73 -14.03 11.53
C ARG A 87 -13.98 -14.76 11.05
N ARG A 88 -14.97 -14.85 11.93
CA ARG A 88 -16.23 -15.51 11.60
C ARG A 88 -16.98 -14.74 10.51
N GLY A 89 -17.00 -13.42 10.62
CA GLY A 89 -17.64 -12.59 9.61
C GLY A 89 -16.95 -12.66 8.28
N GLN A 90 -15.62 -12.67 8.29
CA GLN A 90 -14.85 -12.82 7.06
C GLN A 90 -15.14 -14.15 6.38
N HIS A 91 -15.25 -15.21 7.17
CA HIS A 91 -15.58 -16.52 6.61
C HIS A 91 -16.96 -16.53 5.96
N ARG A 92 -17.93 -15.89 6.58
CA ARG A 92 -19.26 -15.81 6.00
C ARG A 92 -19.27 -15.07 4.68
N ILE A 93 -18.47 -14.01 4.57
CA ILE A 93 -18.38 -13.27 3.32
C ILE A 93 -17.82 -14.17 2.21
N HIS A 94 -16.80 -14.96 2.51
CA HIS A 94 -16.27 -15.89 1.52
C HIS A 94 -17.33 -16.89 1.07
N THR A 95 -18.12 -17.38 2.02
CA THR A 95 -19.18 -18.35 1.68
C THR A 95 -20.18 -17.73 0.71
N VAL A 96 -20.59 -16.49 0.99
CA VAL A 96 -21.55 -15.81 0.12
C VAL A 96 -20.96 -15.57 -1.26
N ILE A 97 -19.69 -15.21 -1.32
CA ILE A 97 -19.04 -15.01 -2.61
C ILE A 97 -19.07 -16.30 -3.43
N TYR A 98 -18.74 -17.42 -2.81
CA TYR A 98 -18.74 -18.68 -3.54
C TYR A 98 -20.15 -19.08 -3.97
N GLU A 99 -21.14 -18.81 -3.12
CA GLU A 99 -22.52 -19.08 -3.48
C GLU A 99 -22.96 -18.25 -4.68
N GLU A 100 -22.55 -16.99 -4.71
CA GLU A 100 -22.91 -16.13 -5.83
C GLU A 100 -22.23 -16.54 -7.12
N LEU A 101 -20.99 -16.94 -7.03
CA LEU A 101 -20.28 -17.43 -8.20
C LEU A 101 -20.96 -18.69 -8.75
N ASP A 102 -21.34 -19.58 -7.86
CA ASP A 102 -22.02 -20.79 -8.27
C ASP A 102 -23.38 -20.48 -8.91
N ARG A 103 -24.11 -19.54 -8.33
CA ARG A 103 -25.40 -19.11 -8.89
C ARG A 103 -25.23 -18.56 -10.30
N MET A 104 -24.15 -17.81 -10.53
CA MET A 104 -23.92 -17.21 -11.83
C MET A 104 -23.57 -18.24 -12.90
N GLU A 105 -22.98 -19.32 -12.51
CA GLU A 105 -22.64 -20.36 -13.45
C GLU A 105 -23.81 -21.23 -13.81
N GLN A 106 -24.79 -21.29 -12.93
CA GLN A 106 -25.90 -22.19 -13.13
C GLN A 106 -27.06 -21.69 -13.96
N PRO A 107 -27.33 -20.45 -14.05
CA PRO A 107 -28.55 -19.99 -14.68
C PRO A 107 -28.70 -20.47 -16.08
N ASN A 108 -27.63 -20.50 -16.77
CA ASN A 108 -27.74 -20.92 -18.13
C ASN A 108 -27.84 -22.40 -18.25
N LYS A 109 -27.68 -23.05 -17.17
CA LYS A 109 -27.90 -24.46 -17.22
C LYS A 109 -29.28 -24.75 -17.58
N LYS A 110 -30.13 -23.85 -17.34
CA LYS A 110 -31.44 -24.05 -17.76
C LYS A 110 -31.57 -23.76 -19.17
N GLY A 111 -30.79 -23.07 -19.59
CA GLY A 111 -30.72 -22.80 -20.96
C GLY A 111 -29.41 -23.13 -21.40
N LYS A 112 -28.71 -23.36 -20.96
CA LYS A 112 -27.50 -23.62 -21.38
C LYS A 112 -26.91 -24.83 -21.20
N ASN A 113 -27.64 -24.78 -20.54
CA ASN A 113 -27.09 -25.46 -20.44
C ASN A 113 -26.96 -25.87 -20.69
N ALA A 114 -27.27 -25.93 -20.68
CA ALA A 114 -27.04 -26.15 -20.72
C ALA A 114 -26.53 -26.11 -20.86
N MET A 115 -26.49 -26.19 -20.94
CA MET A 115 -25.97 -26.01 -20.93
C MET A 115 -25.96 -25.79 -21.15
#